data_0fb6ed887591505f55ff31a0c26e6fac
#
_entry.id   0fb6ed887591505f55ff31a0c26e6fac
#
_cell.length_a   1.000
_cell.length_b   1.000
_cell.length_c   1.000
_cell.angle_alpha   90.00
_cell.angle_beta   90.00
_cell.angle_gamma   90.00
#
_symmetry.space_group_name_H-M   'P 1'
#
loop_
_entity.id
_entity.type
_entity.pdbx_description
1 polymer ?
#
loop_
_entity_poly.entity_id
_entity_poly.type
_entity_poly.pdbx_seq_one_letter_code
_entity_poly.pdbx_strand_id
1 'polypeptide(L)'
;MSLAKLGALTASLWLSCICLLMPVWALAEELPDPVAAGWQGETVCEVLREDAELRIFRCTFPPGMGHERHFHPRHFGYALSGGTMRITSDAGTREVAIKTGSYFFNEGIAWHEALNVGDTTVSYLMIEPK
;
A
#
# COMPACT_ATOMS: atom_id res chain seq x y z
N MET A 1 -48.48 -60.33 45.29
CA MET A 1 -47.08 -60.27 44.91
C MET A 1 -46.97 -59.70 43.50
N SER A 2 -46.64 -58.46 43.36
CA SER A 2 -46.44 -57.84 42.05
C SER A 2 -45.21 -56.97 42.11
N LEU A 3 -44.21 -57.27 41.34
CA LEU A 3 -42.95 -56.58 41.21
C LEU A 3 -43.10 -55.41 40.26
N ALA A 4 -42.96 -54.18 40.75
CA ALA A 4 -42.90 -52.98 39.97
C ALA A 4 -41.56 -52.88 39.28
N LYS A 5 -41.57 -52.76 37.97
CA LYS A 5 -40.36 -52.47 37.16
C LYS A 5 -40.15 -50.96 37.10
N LEU A 6 -39.07 -50.48 37.68
CA LEU A 6 -38.59 -49.08 37.46
C LEU A 6 -37.99 -49.00 36.05
N GLY A 7 -38.58 -48.14 35.25
CA GLY A 7 -38.00 -47.72 33.98
C GLY A 7 -37.04 -46.58 34.15
N ALA A 8 -35.81 -46.75 33.80
CA ALA A 8 -34.81 -45.68 33.81
C ALA A 8 -35.00 -44.79 32.57
N LEU A 9 -35.32 -43.49 32.78
CA LEU A 9 -35.25 -42.47 31.73
C LEU A 9 -33.81 -42.01 31.56
N THR A 10 -33.23 -42.36 30.45
CA THR A 10 -31.96 -41.80 30.00
C THR A 10 -32.20 -40.46 29.29
N ALA A 11 -31.89 -39.38 29.95
CA ALA A 11 -31.89 -38.04 29.33
C ALA A 11 -30.61 -37.88 28.50
N SER A 12 -30.76 -37.88 27.16
CA SER A 12 -29.71 -37.56 26.22
C SER A 12 -29.50 -36.05 26.19
N LEU A 13 -28.40 -35.57 26.76
CA LEU A 13 -27.97 -34.18 26.60
C LEU A 13 -27.34 -34.00 25.19
N TRP A 14 -28.09 -33.32 24.30
CA TRP A 14 -27.52 -32.85 23.06
C TRP A 14 -26.75 -31.56 23.34
N LEU A 15 -25.42 -31.66 23.34
CA LEU A 15 -24.53 -30.49 23.38
C LEU A 15 -24.53 -29.85 21.99
N SER A 16 -25.38 -28.84 21.79
CA SER A 16 -25.36 -28.01 20.57
C SER A 16 -24.12 -27.13 20.59
N CYS A 17 -23.09 -27.52 19.85
CA CYS A 17 -21.92 -26.68 19.59
C CYS A 17 -22.33 -25.52 18.67
N ILE A 18 -22.69 -24.37 19.25
CA ILE A 18 -22.92 -23.14 18.51
C ILE A 18 -21.52 -22.61 18.10
N CYS A 19 -21.08 -22.97 16.89
CA CYS A 19 -19.96 -22.26 16.25
C CYS A 19 -20.36 -20.81 16.01
N LEU A 20 -19.95 -19.92 16.91
CA LEU A 20 -19.99 -18.47 16.67
C LEU A 20 -19.05 -18.15 15.49
N LEU A 21 -19.64 -18.05 14.29
CA LEU A 21 -18.97 -17.47 13.14
C LEU A 21 -18.79 -15.98 13.43
N MET A 22 -17.66 -15.61 14.02
CA MET A 22 -17.25 -14.22 14.12
C MET A 22 -17.02 -13.72 12.70
N PRO A 23 -17.66 -12.62 12.26
CA PRO A 23 -17.32 -12.00 11.00
C PRO A 23 -15.88 -11.51 11.09
N VAL A 24 -14.99 -12.10 10.31
CA VAL A 24 -13.64 -11.57 10.10
C VAL A 24 -13.82 -10.29 9.31
N TRP A 25 -13.85 -9.17 10.00
CA TRP A 25 -13.72 -7.86 9.37
C TRP A 25 -12.30 -7.82 8.82
N ALA A 26 -12.16 -8.03 7.53
CA ALA A 26 -10.89 -7.74 6.85
C ALA A 26 -10.66 -6.24 7.01
N LEU A 27 -9.79 -5.86 7.93
CA LEU A 27 -9.26 -4.51 8.00
C LEU A 27 -8.59 -4.29 6.64
N ALA A 28 -9.13 -3.39 5.83
CA ALA A 28 -8.43 -2.94 4.63
C ALA A 28 -7.10 -2.37 5.11
N GLU A 29 -6.01 -2.99 4.71
CA GLU A 29 -4.67 -2.52 5.06
C GLU A 29 -4.50 -1.12 4.48
N GLU A 30 -4.24 -0.15 5.36
CA GLU A 30 -4.01 1.23 4.94
C GLU A 30 -2.72 1.26 4.14
N LEU A 31 -2.77 1.83 2.93
CA LEU A 31 -1.60 1.92 2.07
C LEU A 31 -0.54 2.81 2.71
N PRO A 32 0.74 2.47 2.60
CA PRO A 32 1.81 3.32 3.08
C PRO A 32 1.86 4.64 2.30
N ASP A 33 2.40 5.67 2.92
CA ASP A 33 2.80 6.89 2.24
C ASP A 33 4.07 6.66 1.39
N PRO A 34 4.45 7.60 0.51
CA PRO A 34 5.58 7.39 -0.41
C PRO A 34 6.93 7.23 0.28
N VAL A 35 7.12 7.76 1.49
CA VAL A 35 8.39 7.60 2.23
C VAL A 35 8.44 6.24 2.92
N ALA A 36 7.30 5.75 3.42
CA ALA A 36 7.18 4.45 4.06
C ALA A 36 7.18 3.29 3.06
N ALA A 37 6.68 3.52 1.84
CA ALA A 37 6.74 2.53 0.78
C ALA A 37 8.18 2.34 0.31
N GLY A 38 8.55 1.11 0.05
CA GLY A 38 9.86 0.73 -0.44
C GLY A 38 9.78 -0.03 -1.75
N TRP A 39 10.79 -0.83 -2.01
CA TRP A 39 10.83 -1.81 -3.09
C TRP A 39 11.57 -3.07 -2.61
N GLN A 40 10.82 -4.19 -2.49
CA GLN A 40 11.39 -5.47 -2.07
C GLN A 40 12.17 -5.39 -0.73
N GLY A 41 11.69 -4.55 0.19
CA GLY A 41 12.32 -4.32 1.49
C GLY A 41 13.38 -3.22 1.52
N GLU A 42 13.71 -2.62 0.37
CA GLU A 42 14.67 -1.51 0.29
C GLU A 42 13.96 -0.15 0.33
N THR A 43 14.56 0.82 1.00
CA THR A 43 14.10 2.20 1.03
C THR A 43 14.45 2.89 -0.28
N VAL A 44 13.47 3.51 -0.93
CA VAL A 44 13.65 4.22 -2.21
C VAL A 44 13.54 5.74 -2.09
N CYS A 45 12.98 6.24 -0.98
CA CYS A 45 12.83 7.67 -0.71
C CYS A 45 13.52 8.06 0.59
N GLU A 46 14.15 9.23 0.62
CA GLU A 46 14.76 9.83 1.80
C GLU A 46 14.14 11.21 2.10
N VAL A 47 13.79 11.47 3.35
CA VAL A 47 13.30 12.79 3.78
C VAL A 47 14.47 13.76 3.87
N LEU A 48 14.37 14.87 3.15
CA LEU A 48 15.36 15.96 3.16
C LEU A 48 14.98 17.04 4.17
N ARG A 49 13.67 17.29 4.32
CA ARG A 49 13.11 18.21 5.30
C ARG A 49 11.67 17.82 5.63
N GLU A 50 11.31 17.97 6.87
CA GLU A 50 9.92 17.85 7.33
C GLU A 50 9.67 18.80 8.51
N ASP A 51 8.58 19.57 8.41
CA ASP A 51 8.09 20.44 9.47
C ASP A 51 6.54 20.43 9.50
N ALA A 52 5.93 21.38 10.20
CA ALA A 52 4.47 21.44 10.34
C ALA A 52 3.74 21.82 9.04
N GLU A 53 4.42 22.41 8.06
CA GLU A 53 3.82 22.98 6.86
C GLU A 53 4.07 22.15 5.61
N LEU A 54 5.23 21.46 5.55
CA LEU A 54 5.62 20.69 4.37
C LEU A 54 6.56 19.53 4.69
N ARG A 55 6.59 18.55 3.77
CA ARG A 55 7.60 17.49 3.69
C ARG A 55 8.28 17.56 2.33
N ILE A 56 9.61 17.53 2.33
CA ILE A 56 10.44 17.46 1.11
C ILE A 56 11.24 16.17 1.18
N PHE A 57 11.15 15.36 0.14
CA PHE A 57 11.88 14.11 0.06
C PHE A 57 12.37 13.84 -1.37
N ARG A 58 13.37 13.00 -1.50
CA ARG A 58 13.92 12.54 -2.76
C ARG A 58 13.72 11.05 -2.90
N CYS A 59 13.16 10.61 -4.03
CA CYS A 59 13.07 9.20 -4.40
C CYS A 59 14.03 8.91 -5.55
N THR A 60 14.67 7.73 -5.50
CA THR A 60 15.69 7.34 -6.49
C THR A 60 15.46 5.88 -6.91
N PHE A 61 15.38 5.68 -8.21
CA PHE A 61 15.05 4.40 -8.83
C PHE A 61 16.10 4.04 -9.88
N PRO A 62 17.15 3.28 -9.53
CA PRO A 62 18.02 2.62 -10.51
C PRO A 62 17.19 1.74 -11.48
N PRO A 63 17.75 1.36 -12.65
CA PRO A 63 17.09 0.41 -13.54
C PRO A 63 16.63 -0.85 -12.82
N GLY A 64 15.36 -1.25 -13.02
CA GLY A 64 14.74 -2.40 -12.36
C GLY A 64 14.24 -2.17 -10.94
N MET A 65 14.52 -1.01 -10.33
CA MET A 65 13.98 -0.65 -9.03
C MET A 65 12.62 0.04 -9.20
N GLY A 66 11.71 -0.26 -8.30
CA GLY A 66 10.37 0.32 -8.29
C GLY A 66 10.02 1.00 -6.98
N HIS A 67 8.76 1.31 -6.86
CA HIS A 67 8.11 1.82 -5.66
C HIS A 67 6.83 1.01 -5.48
N GLU A 68 6.72 0.29 -4.38
CA GLU A 68 5.56 -0.54 -4.10
C GLU A 68 4.30 0.31 -3.99
N ARG A 69 3.16 -0.35 -4.03
CA ARG A 69 1.86 0.31 -4.00
C ARG A 69 1.72 1.23 -2.78
N HIS A 70 1.46 2.51 -3.02
CA HIS A 70 1.33 3.57 -2.02
C HIS A 70 0.37 4.66 -2.49
N PHE A 71 -0.06 5.53 -1.56
CA PHE A 71 -0.83 6.72 -1.88
C PHE A 71 0.08 7.96 -1.88
N HIS A 72 -0.40 9.05 -2.45
CA HIS A 72 0.18 10.38 -2.25
C HIS A 72 -0.90 11.36 -1.81
N PRO A 73 -0.62 12.23 -0.83
CA PRO A 73 -1.39 13.45 -0.63
C PRO A 73 -1.14 14.41 -1.80
N ARG A 74 -1.68 15.61 -1.74
CA ARG A 74 -1.36 16.69 -2.66
C ARG A 74 0.16 16.92 -2.72
N HIS A 75 0.72 16.99 -3.93
CA HIS A 75 2.18 17.09 -4.07
C HIS A 75 2.62 17.74 -5.38
N PHE A 76 3.82 18.31 -5.34
CA PHE A 76 4.60 18.72 -6.50
C PHE A 76 5.79 17.77 -6.66
N GLY A 77 6.08 17.35 -7.89
CA GLY A 77 7.23 16.54 -8.23
C GLY A 77 8.10 17.19 -9.31
N TYR A 78 9.41 17.10 -9.12
CA TYR A 78 10.40 17.58 -10.08
C TYR A 78 11.40 16.47 -10.41
N ALA A 79 11.59 16.16 -11.69
CA ALA A 79 12.51 15.14 -12.14
C ALA A 79 13.95 15.65 -12.12
N LEU A 80 14.73 15.21 -11.14
CA LEU A 80 16.16 15.48 -11.05
C LEU A 80 16.94 14.73 -12.12
N SER A 81 16.53 13.50 -12.44
CA SER A 81 17.00 12.71 -13.56
C SER A 81 15.87 11.90 -14.16
N GLY A 82 15.84 11.81 -15.48
CA GLY A 82 14.80 11.16 -16.25
C GLY A 82 15.13 9.74 -16.68
N GLY A 83 14.16 9.09 -17.29
CA GLY A 83 14.21 7.72 -17.80
C GLY A 83 12.80 7.23 -18.13
N THR A 84 12.59 5.92 -18.16
CA THR A 84 11.29 5.33 -18.47
C THR A 84 10.72 4.62 -17.24
N MET A 85 9.58 5.11 -16.76
CA MET A 85 8.86 4.53 -15.65
C MET A 85 7.59 3.84 -16.12
N ARG A 86 7.32 2.64 -15.64
CA ARG A 86 6.01 1.99 -15.74
C ARG A 86 5.22 2.35 -14.50
N ILE A 87 4.05 2.95 -14.70
CA ILE A 87 3.14 3.37 -13.63
C ILE A 87 1.88 2.53 -13.72
N THR A 88 1.49 1.91 -12.62
CA THR A 88 0.23 1.17 -12.45
C THR A 88 -0.64 1.87 -11.41
N SER A 89 -1.91 2.06 -11.74
CA SER A 89 -2.92 2.67 -10.86
C SER A 89 -4.30 2.07 -11.17
N ASP A 90 -5.36 2.60 -10.60
CA ASP A 90 -6.75 2.26 -10.95
C ASP A 90 -7.09 2.55 -12.42
N ALA A 91 -6.39 3.48 -13.07
CA ALA A 91 -6.52 3.77 -14.50
C ALA A 91 -5.79 2.76 -15.42
N GLY A 92 -5.14 1.74 -14.84
CA GLY A 92 -4.36 0.73 -15.56
C GLY A 92 -2.86 0.99 -15.53
N THR A 93 -2.13 0.30 -16.40
CA THR A 93 -0.67 0.35 -16.50
C THR A 93 -0.25 1.11 -17.76
N ARG A 94 0.74 2.01 -17.61
CA ARG A 94 1.32 2.77 -18.72
C ARG A 94 2.82 2.96 -18.53
N GLU A 95 3.55 3.10 -19.62
CA GLU A 95 4.95 3.54 -19.60
C GLU A 95 5.02 5.04 -19.92
N VAL A 96 5.84 5.74 -19.15
CA VAL A 96 5.99 7.19 -19.22
C VAL A 96 7.47 7.52 -19.38
N ALA A 97 7.83 8.23 -20.46
CA ALA A 97 9.15 8.82 -20.60
C ALA A 97 9.25 10.08 -19.74
N ILE A 98 10.08 10.04 -18.71
CA ILE A 98 10.34 11.15 -17.80
C ILE A 98 11.52 11.93 -18.32
N LYS A 99 11.31 13.21 -18.59
CA LYS A 99 12.39 14.12 -19.01
C LYS A 99 13.04 14.77 -17.79
N THR A 100 14.36 14.77 -17.71
CA THR A 100 15.10 15.53 -16.69
C THR A 100 14.67 17.01 -16.71
N GLY A 101 14.38 17.58 -15.54
CA GLY A 101 13.88 18.94 -15.40
C GLY A 101 12.36 19.10 -15.64
N SER A 102 11.65 18.05 -16.01
CA SER A 102 10.19 18.09 -16.05
C SER A 102 9.59 18.12 -14.62
N TYR A 103 8.40 18.65 -14.52
CA TYR A 103 7.68 18.74 -13.25
C TYR A 103 6.21 18.40 -13.44
N PHE A 104 5.55 18.07 -12.35
CA PHE A 104 4.11 17.80 -12.30
C PHE A 104 3.53 18.22 -10.96
N PHE A 105 2.23 18.36 -10.94
CA PHE A 105 1.46 18.66 -9.75
C PHE A 105 0.23 17.76 -9.72
N ASN A 106 -0.08 17.19 -8.55
CA ASN A 106 -1.27 16.36 -8.31
C ASN A 106 -1.97 16.80 -7.03
N GLU A 107 -3.30 16.82 -7.06
CA GLU A 107 -4.13 17.07 -5.86
C GLU A 107 -4.18 15.88 -4.90
N GLY A 108 -3.69 14.73 -5.32
CA GLY A 108 -3.57 13.48 -4.59
C GLY A 108 -3.68 12.28 -5.52
N ILE A 109 -3.12 11.17 -5.10
CA ILE A 109 -3.18 9.89 -5.80
C ILE A 109 -3.66 8.85 -4.80
N ALA A 110 -4.81 8.23 -5.05
CA ALA A 110 -5.39 7.23 -4.16
C ALA A 110 -4.44 6.03 -4.00
N TRP A 111 -3.86 5.59 -5.10
CA TRP A 111 -2.76 4.64 -5.11
C TRP A 111 -2.08 4.59 -6.47
N HIS A 112 -0.81 4.31 -6.45
CA HIS A 112 -0.06 3.82 -7.59
C HIS A 112 1.13 2.96 -7.14
N GLU A 113 1.73 2.27 -8.08
CA GLU A 113 3.04 1.68 -8.00
C GLU A 113 3.85 2.07 -9.22
N ALA A 114 5.16 2.11 -9.10
CA ALA A 114 6.06 2.51 -10.17
C ALA A 114 7.22 1.53 -10.31
N LEU A 115 7.74 1.38 -11.53
CA LEU A 115 8.90 0.56 -11.82
C LEU A 115 9.75 1.25 -12.88
N ASN A 116 11.04 1.42 -12.62
CA ASN A 116 11.97 1.87 -13.64
C ASN A 116 12.24 0.73 -14.63
N VAL A 117 11.71 0.87 -15.83
CA VAL A 117 11.87 -0.09 -16.95
C VAL A 117 12.86 0.38 -18.00
N GLY A 118 13.50 1.53 -17.76
CA GLY A 118 14.57 2.07 -18.58
C GLY A 118 15.95 1.62 -18.15
N ASP A 119 16.97 2.24 -18.71
CA ASP A 119 18.39 1.95 -18.51
C ASP A 119 19.14 3.05 -17.74
N THR A 120 18.44 4.12 -17.33
CA THR A 120 18.99 5.23 -16.56
C THR A 120 18.33 5.31 -15.19
N THR A 121 19.06 5.82 -14.18
CA THR A 121 18.49 6.09 -12.85
C THR A 121 17.52 7.25 -12.93
N VAL A 122 16.27 7.04 -12.52
CA VAL A 122 15.24 8.08 -12.37
C VAL A 122 15.28 8.59 -10.93
N SER A 123 15.22 9.91 -10.77
CA SER A 123 15.14 10.52 -9.44
C SER A 123 14.21 11.72 -9.43
N TYR A 124 13.40 11.83 -8.37
CA TYR A 124 12.45 12.91 -8.15
C TYR A 124 12.72 13.64 -6.84
N LEU A 125 12.57 14.96 -6.89
CA LEU A 125 12.33 15.76 -5.70
C LEU A 125 10.82 15.92 -5.55
N MET A 126 10.30 15.56 -4.36
CA MET A 126 8.88 15.62 -4.03
C MET A 126 8.66 16.63 -2.92
N ILE A 127 7.60 17.44 -3.06
CA ILE A 127 7.18 18.43 -2.06
C ILE A 127 5.71 18.21 -1.76
N GLU A 128 5.41 17.86 -0.52
CA GLU A 128 4.06 17.62 -0.01
C GLU A 128 3.71 18.70 1.02
N PRO A 129 2.81 19.65 0.71
CA PRO A 129 2.20 20.51 1.71
C PRO A 129 1.38 19.69 2.72
N LYS A 130 1.36 20.11 3.97
CA LYS A 130 0.57 19.49 5.06
C LYS A 130 -0.70 20.27 5.35
#